data_10bf6bed7f37c972ca19a4220678ba58
#
_entry.id   10bf6bed7f37c972ca19a4220678ba58
#
_cell.length_a   1.000
_cell.length_b   1.000
_cell.length_c   1.000
_cell.angle_alpha   90.00
_cell.angle_beta   90.00
_cell.angle_gamma   90.00
#
_symmetry.space_group_name_H-M   'P 1'
#
loop_
_entity.id
_entity.type
_entity.pdbx_description
1 polymer ?
#
loop_
_entity_poly.entity_id
_entity_poly.type
_entity_poly.pdbx_seq_one_letter_code
_entity_poly.pdbx_strand_id
1 'polypeptide(L)'
;MPNNCLLYALLAGLLGLALAYDIGRRRIPNWLVVAGLIAGLGYSLFAAWSLGVSPQAIGAQGLGTSLLGAVIGLLIMLPLYLLRTMGAGDAKLMAAIGAFPGPQQITGAALLTFVAGGVLALLAALFSGSLARVLGNLKLIGMVVVSGAAGLKLGDVQTTGRLPYSIAIAVGSALQLGLAAYSDWPFV
;
A
#
# COMPACT_ATOMS: atom_id res chain seq x y z
N MET A 1 14.51 16.56 13.31
CA MET A 1 14.32 15.35 12.51
C MET A 1 14.66 14.01 13.21
N PRO A 2 15.11 13.90 14.47
CA PRO A 2 15.39 12.60 15.11
C PRO A 2 14.16 11.88 15.66
N ASN A 3 12.97 12.49 15.64
CA ASN A 3 11.81 11.99 16.39
C ASN A 3 10.97 10.93 15.67
N ASN A 4 11.21 10.69 14.37
CA ASN A 4 10.44 9.72 13.59
C ASN A 4 11.11 8.34 13.49
N CYS A 5 12.23 8.14 14.18
CA CYS A 5 12.99 6.88 14.11
C CYS A 5 12.15 5.66 14.56
N LEU A 6 11.33 5.85 15.59
CA LEU A 6 10.43 4.80 16.09
C LEU A 6 9.34 4.45 15.06
N LEU A 7 8.75 5.46 14.44
CA LEU A 7 7.74 5.28 13.38
C LEU A 7 8.33 4.48 12.21
N TYR A 8 9.51 4.89 11.74
CA TYR A 8 10.18 4.20 10.62
C TYR A 8 10.60 2.78 10.98
N ALA A 9 11.06 2.55 12.23
CA ALA A 9 11.41 1.21 12.69
C ALA A 9 10.19 0.28 12.77
N LEU A 10 9.06 0.77 13.28
CA LEU A 10 7.81 0.02 13.36
C LEU A 10 7.27 -0.32 11.96
N LEU A 11 7.28 0.66 11.03
CA LEU A 11 6.87 0.44 9.65
C LEU A 11 7.80 -0.52 8.91
N ALA A 12 9.11 -0.37 9.06
CA ALA A 12 10.08 -1.27 8.46
C ALA A 12 9.91 -2.71 8.99
N GLY A 13 9.67 -2.87 10.30
CA GLY A 13 9.36 -4.15 10.91
C GLY A 13 8.07 -4.78 10.35
N LEU A 14 7.00 -4.01 10.24
CA LEU A 14 5.73 -4.45 9.67
C LEU A 14 5.88 -4.88 8.20
N LEU A 15 6.55 -4.05 7.39
CA LEU A 15 6.80 -4.32 5.98
C LEU A 15 7.71 -5.53 5.79
N GLY A 16 8.79 -5.65 6.57
CA GLY A 16 9.70 -6.78 6.53
C GLY A 16 9.02 -8.10 6.87
N LEU A 17 8.21 -8.12 7.93
CA LEU A 17 7.42 -9.30 8.29
C LEU A 17 6.36 -9.64 7.22
N ALA A 18 5.64 -8.63 6.72
CA ALA A 18 4.64 -8.85 5.67
C ALA A 18 5.29 -9.46 4.42
N LEU A 19 6.44 -8.92 4.00
CA LEU A 19 7.21 -9.41 2.86
C LEU A 19 7.70 -10.86 3.09
N ALA A 20 8.23 -11.17 4.27
CA ALA A 20 8.69 -12.52 4.61
C ALA A 20 7.54 -13.55 4.55
N TYR A 21 6.37 -13.19 5.09
CA TYR A 21 5.18 -14.05 5.03
C TYR A 21 4.64 -14.21 3.60
N ASP A 22 4.64 -13.13 2.80
CA ASP A 22 4.13 -13.21 1.44
C ASP A 22 5.05 -14.04 0.53
N ILE A 23 6.36 -13.86 0.63
CA ILE A 23 7.34 -14.67 -0.12
C ILE A 23 7.26 -16.15 0.30
N GLY A 24 7.17 -16.43 1.63
CA GLY A 24 7.18 -17.81 2.14
C GLY A 24 5.86 -18.54 1.96
N ARG A 25 4.74 -17.87 2.19
CA ARG A 25 3.39 -18.50 2.27
C ARG A 25 2.39 -17.93 1.28
N ARG A 26 2.74 -16.91 0.52
CA ARG A 26 1.86 -16.16 -0.41
C ARG A 26 0.55 -15.70 0.25
N ARG A 27 0.59 -15.43 1.54
CA ARG A 27 -0.55 -14.97 2.35
C ARG A 27 -0.05 -14.12 3.51
N ILE A 28 -0.63 -12.94 3.65
CA ILE A 28 -0.40 -12.06 4.79
C ILE A 28 -1.36 -12.50 5.91
N PRO A 29 -0.85 -12.91 7.10
CA PRO A 29 -1.71 -13.34 8.18
C PRO A 29 -2.49 -12.15 8.79
N ASN A 30 -3.76 -12.39 9.13
CA ASN A 30 -4.62 -11.32 9.68
C ASN A 30 -4.08 -10.75 10.99
N TRP A 31 -3.40 -11.57 11.82
CA TRP A 31 -2.83 -11.09 13.08
C TRP A 31 -1.76 -10.02 12.85
N LEU A 32 -0.96 -10.13 11.78
CA LEU A 32 0.05 -9.15 11.43
C LEU A 32 -0.56 -7.79 11.06
N VAL A 33 -1.66 -7.82 10.31
CA VAL A 33 -2.42 -6.61 9.95
C VAL A 33 -3.02 -5.96 11.21
N VAL A 34 -3.62 -6.75 12.08
CA VAL A 34 -4.20 -6.27 13.34
C VAL A 34 -3.11 -5.70 14.25
N ALA A 35 -1.98 -6.40 14.37
CA ALA A 35 -0.82 -5.91 15.13
C ALA A 35 -0.29 -4.58 14.56
N GLY A 36 -0.21 -4.47 13.22
CA GLY A 36 0.17 -3.23 12.54
C GLY A 36 -0.80 -2.07 12.82
N LEU A 37 -2.11 -2.32 12.73
CA LEU A 37 -3.14 -1.32 13.06
C LEU A 37 -3.05 -0.88 14.53
N ILE A 38 -2.93 -1.82 15.46
CA ILE A 38 -2.78 -1.52 16.89
C ILE A 38 -1.49 -0.73 17.14
N ALA A 39 -0.39 -1.10 16.50
CA ALA A 39 0.88 -0.39 16.63
C ALA A 39 0.80 1.04 16.08
N GLY A 40 0.16 1.25 14.91
CA GLY A 40 -0.02 2.58 14.32
C GLY A 40 -0.92 3.49 15.14
N LEU A 41 -2.08 2.98 15.55
CA LEU A 41 -3.02 3.71 16.42
C LEU A 41 -2.41 3.94 17.81
N GLY A 42 -1.76 2.92 18.37
CA GLY A 42 -1.08 3.00 19.67
C GLY A 42 0.07 4.01 19.66
N TYR A 43 0.85 4.07 18.58
CA TYR A 43 1.88 5.08 18.39
C TYR A 43 1.31 6.50 18.44
N SER A 44 0.19 6.74 17.72
CA SER A 44 -0.48 8.05 17.73
C SER A 44 -1.04 8.42 19.10
N LEU A 45 -1.58 7.45 19.83
CA LEU A 45 -2.11 7.65 21.18
C LEU A 45 -1.02 7.93 22.21
N PHE A 46 0.05 7.14 22.18
CA PHE A 46 1.22 7.28 23.04
C PHE A 46 1.90 8.64 22.83
N ALA A 47 2.03 9.06 21.60
CA ALA A 47 2.59 10.34 21.23
C ALA A 47 1.77 11.52 21.78
N ALA A 48 0.44 11.41 21.74
CA ALA A 48 -0.45 12.44 22.30
C ALA A 48 -0.40 12.51 23.83
N TRP A 49 -0.18 11.36 24.50
CA TRP A 49 -0.29 11.26 25.96
C TRP A 49 1.03 11.50 26.69
N SER A 50 2.15 10.95 26.18
CA SER A 50 3.42 10.90 26.96
C SER A 50 4.27 12.16 26.86
N LEU A 51 4.09 12.98 25.84
CA LEU A 51 5.02 14.06 25.55
C LEU A 51 4.42 15.46 25.80
N GLY A 52 3.13 15.59 26.07
CA GLY A 52 2.48 16.92 26.23
C GLY A 52 2.70 17.86 25.04
N VAL A 53 3.32 17.34 24.00
CA VAL A 53 3.68 18.04 22.77
C VAL A 53 2.61 17.73 21.74
N SER A 54 2.29 18.68 20.88
CA SER A 54 1.36 18.41 19.79
C SER A 54 1.81 17.16 19.01
N PRO A 55 0.91 16.21 18.72
CA PRO A 55 1.25 14.96 18.03
C PRO A 55 2.09 15.17 16.77
N GLN A 56 1.87 16.29 16.07
CA GLN A 56 2.58 16.69 14.87
C GLN A 56 4.09 16.93 15.07
N ALA A 57 4.51 17.35 16.27
CA ALA A 57 5.93 17.63 16.56
C ALA A 57 6.81 16.35 16.56
N ILE A 58 6.21 15.18 16.71
CA ILE A 58 6.90 13.87 16.71
C ILE A 58 6.47 12.98 15.53
N GLY A 59 5.83 13.57 14.52
CA GLY A 59 5.34 12.82 13.36
C GLY A 59 4.11 11.97 13.63
N ALA A 60 3.53 12.05 14.84
CA ALA A 60 2.26 11.42 15.13
C ALA A 60 1.12 12.31 14.68
N GLN A 61 0.20 11.75 13.94
CA GLN A 61 -0.88 12.52 13.28
C GLN A 61 -2.15 12.66 14.14
N GLY A 62 -2.15 12.13 15.36
CA GLY A 62 -3.34 12.03 16.20
C GLY A 62 -4.25 10.85 15.78
N LEU A 63 -5.11 10.42 16.71
CA LEU A 63 -5.90 9.20 16.54
C LEU A 63 -6.86 9.28 15.34
N GLY A 64 -7.52 10.44 15.15
CA GLY A 64 -8.46 10.65 14.05
C GLY A 64 -7.80 10.58 12.68
N THR A 65 -6.65 11.23 12.53
CA THR A 65 -5.89 11.22 11.27
C THR A 65 -5.25 9.85 11.00
N SER A 66 -4.80 9.12 12.02
CA SER A 66 -4.33 7.75 11.87
C SER A 66 -5.44 6.80 11.41
N LEU A 67 -6.64 6.94 11.97
CA LEU A 67 -7.79 6.16 11.54
C LEU A 67 -8.21 6.51 10.11
N LEU A 68 -8.22 7.80 9.76
CA LEU A 68 -8.47 8.25 8.38
C LEU A 68 -7.42 7.70 7.42
N GLY A 69 -6.15 7.71 7.80
CA GLY A 69 -5.07 7.11 6.99
C GLY A 69 -5.29 5.61 6.73
N ALA A 70 -5.69 4.87 7.77
CA ALA A 70 -6.04 3.46 7.62
C ALA A 70 -7.22 3.24 6.67
N VAL A 71 -8.29 4.03 6.82
CA VAL A 71 -9.47 3.95 5.94
C VAL A 71 -9.14 4.30 4.51
N ILE A 72 -8.37 5.37 4.28
CA ILE A 72 -7.95 5.79 2.93
C ILE A 72 -7.06 4.73 2.31
N GLY A 73 -6.09 4.18 3.03
CA GLY A 73 -5.24 3.09 2.55
C GLY A 73 -6.03 1.87 2.11
N LEU A 74 -7.07 1.50 2.89
CA LEU A 74 -7.99 0.43 2.52
C LEU A 74 -8.79 0.77 1.26
N LEU A 75 -9.39 1.97 1.23
CA LEU A 75 -10.29 2.40 0.14
C LEU A 75 -9.54 2.50 -1.20
N ILE A 76 -8.31 2.99 -1.22
CA ILE A 76 -7.50 3.08 -2.45
C ILE A 76 -7.22 1.69 -3.03
N MET A 77 -6.98 0.68 -2.18
CA MET A 77 -6.71 -0.69 -2.62
C MET A 77 -7.98 -1.51 -2.89
N LEU A 78 -9.13 -1.07 -2.38
CA LEU A 78 -10.38 -1.80 -2.50
C LEU A 78 -10.81 -2.09 -3.95
N PRO A 79 -10.71 -1.14 -4.91
CA PRO A 79 -11.05 -1.42 -6.31
C PRO A 79 -10.22 -2.55 -6.91
N LEU A 80 -8.91 -2.59 -6.65
CA LEU A 80 -8.02 -3.65 -7.14
C LEU A 80 -8.37 -5.01 -6.53
N TYR A 81 -8.75 -5.02 -5.26
CA TYR A 81 -9.25 -6.22 -4.59
C TYR A 81 -10.57 -6.71 -5.21
N LEU A 82 -11.52 -5.81 -5.48
CA LEU A 82 -12.80 -6.14 -6.12
C LEU A 82 -12.60 -6.68 -7.55
N LEU A 83 -11.63 -6.14 -8.27
CA LEU A 83 -11.21 -6.61 -9.59
C LEU A 83 -10.41 -7.93 -9.53
N ARG A 84 -10.20 -8.51 -8.35
CA ARG A 84 -9.45 -9.74 -8.10
C ARG A 84 -8.01 -9.72 -8.61
N THR A 85 -7.43 -8.54 -8.79
CA THR A 85 -6.04 -8.37 -9.23
C THR A 85 -5.04 -8.56 -8.09
N MET A 86 -5.49 -8.36 -6.84
CA MET A 86 -4.67 -8.50 -5.63
C MET A 86 -5.41 -9.24 -4.52
N GLY A 87 -4.67 -9.67 -3.50
CA GLY A 87 -5.20 -10.36 -2.33
C GLY A 87 -5.84 -9.41 -1.30
N ALA A 88 -6.82 -9.91 -0.54
CA ALA A 88 -7.39 -9.15 0.59
C ALA A 88 -6.34 -8.78 1.65
N GLY A 89 -5.26 -9.57 1.76
CA GLY A 89 -4.14 -9.31 2.67
C GLY A 89 -3.42 -8.01 2.35
N ASP A 90 -3.21 -7.73 1.05
CA ASP A 90 -2.50 -6.54 0.57
C ASP A 90 -3.30 -5.27 0.85
N ALA A 91 -4.62 -5.29 0.60
CA ALA A 91 -5.49 -4.17 0.92
C ALA A 91 -5.52 -3.87 2.43
N LYS A 92 -5.59 -4.90 3.25
CA LYS A 92 -5.52 -4.77 4.72
C LYS A 92 -4.14 -4.28 5.19
N LEU A 93 -3.06 -4.75 4.55
CA LEU A 93 -1.71 -4.28 4.87
C LEU A 93 -1.57 -2.79 4.59
N MET A 94 -2.10 -2.31 3.46
CA MET A 94 -2.10 -0.88 3.13
C MET A 94 -2.88 -0.05 4.15
N ALA A 95 -4.00 -0.59 4.67
CA ALA A 95 -4.72 0.03 5.78
C ALA A 95 -3.86 0.11 7.06
N ALA A 96 -3.16 -0.98 7.39
CA ALA A 96 -2.28 -1.00 8.56
C ALA A 96 -1.12 0.01 8.43
N ILE A 97 -0.51 0.11 7.23
CA ILE A 97 0.52 1.10 6.94
C ILE A 97 -0.03 2.51 7.10
N GLY A 98 -1.23 2.78 6.57
CA GLY A 98 -1.87 4.10 6.60
C GLY A 98 -2.15 4.64 8.01
N ALA A 99 -2.28 3.75 8.99
CA ALA A 99 -2.46 4.14 10.39
C ALA A 99 -1.24 4.87 10.99
N PHE A 100 -0.05 4.75 10.39
CA PHE A 100 1.16 5.39 10.87
C PHE A 100 1.35 6.81 10.32
N PRO A 101 1.49 7.00 8.99
CA PRO A 101 1.81 8.31 8.44
C PRO A 101 0.59 9.21 8.20
N GLY A 102 -0.64 8.67 8.31
CA GLY A 102 -1.87 9.41 8.05
C GLY A 102 -2.26 9.53 6.58
N PRO A 103 -3.35 10.29 6.28
CA PRO A 103 -4.04 10.26 5.00
C PRO A 103 -3.21 10.78 3.81
N GLN A 104 -2.43 11.80 4.02
CA GLN A 104 -1.64 12.43 2.97
C GLN A 104 -0.53 11.50 2.46
N GLN A 105 0.27 11.01 3.39
CA GLN A 105 1.41 10.15 3.05
C GLN A 105 0.99 8.75 2.55
N ILE A 106 -0.13 8.21 3.05
CA ILE A 106 -0.63 6.92 2.55
C ILE A 106 -1.13 7.03 1.10
N THR A 107 -1.67 8.19 0.71
CA THR A 107 -2.05 8.44 -0.67
C THR A 107 -0.83 8.42 -1.60
N GLY A 108 0.25 9.11 -1.21
CA GLY A 108 1.52 9.06 -1.93
C GLY A 108 2.13 7.65 -1.98
N ALA A 109 2.13 6.92 -0.84
CA ALA A 109 2.59 5.54 -0.78
C ALA A 109 1.78 4.62 -1.70
N ALA A 110 0.47 4.81 -1.79
CA ALA A 110 -0.40 4.05 -2.69
C ALA A 110 -0.08 4.32 -4.16
N LEU A 111 0.11 5.59 -4.54
CA LEU A 111 0.50 5.96 -5.91
C LEU A 111 1.85 5.34 -6.30
N LEU A 112 2.85 5.44 -5.42
CA LEU A 112 4.15 4.82 -5.65
C LEU A 112 4.07 3.29 -5.68
N THR A 113 3.18 2.69 -4.88
CA THR A 113 2.89 1.26 -4.93
C THR A 113 2.30 0.85 -6.28
N PHE A 114 1.40 1.65 -6.86
CA PHE A 114 0.86 1.36 -8.20
C PHE A 114 1.93 1.44 -9.27
N VAL A 115 2.82 2.43 -9.20
CA VAL A 115 3.96 2.55 -10.11
C VAL A 115 4.89 1.35 -9.96
N ALA A 116 5.28 1.01 -8.73
CA ALA A 116 6.15 -0.13 -8.45
C ALA A 116 5.51 -1.46 -8.90
N GLY A 117 4.20 -1.64 -8.63
CA GLY A 117 3.44 -2.80 -9.07
C GLY A 117 3.36 -2.93 -10.59
N GLY A 118 3.15 -1.79 -11.28
CA GLY A 118 3.17 -1.73 -12.74
C GLY A 118 4.53 -2.12 -13.33
N VAL A 119 5.62 -1.60 -12.77
CA VAL A 119 6.99 -1.95 -13.16
C VAL A 119 7.26 -3.44 -12.93
N LEU A 120 6.90 -3.97 -11.75
CA LEU A 120 7.05 -5.40 -11.44
C LEU A 120 6.23 -6.28 -12.39
N ALA A 121 5.00 -5.88 -12.73
CA ALA A 121 4.15 -6.60 -13.68
C ALA A 121 4.75 -6.60 -15.09
N LEU A 122 5.31 -5.47 -15.54
CA LEU A 122 5.99 -5.36 -16.82
C LEU A 122 7.26 -6.23 -16.86
N LEU A 123 8.08 -6.18 -15.83
CA LEU A 123 9.27 -7.03 -15.72
C LEU A 123 8.89 -8.52 -15.76
N ALA A 124 7.90 -8.92 -14.97
CA ALA A 124 7.42 -10.30 -14.97
C ALA A 124 6.88 -10.73 -16.34
N ALA A 125 6.17 -9.85 -17.05
CA ALA A 125 5.67 -10.12 -18.40
C ALA A 125 6.80 -10.24 -19.42
N LEU A 126 7.86 -9.44 -19.27
CA LEU A 126 9.05 -9.50 -20.12
C LEU A 126 9.76 -10.85 -19.94
N PHE A 127 10.05 -11.24 -18.70
CA PHE A 127 10.74 -12.49 -18.38
C PHE A 127 9.93 -13.75 -18.71
N SER A 128 8.59 -13.66 -18.64
CA SER A 128 7.68 -14.79 -18.95
C SER A 128 7.28 -14.87 -20.44
N GLY A 129 7.73 -13.94 -21.28
CA GLY A 129 7.37 -13.89 -22.70
C GLY A 129 5.86 -13.58 -22.94
N SER A 130 5.14 -13.11 -21.90
CA SER A 130 3.69 -12.86 -21.96
C SER A 130 3.31 -11.41 -22.25
N LEU A 131 4.26 -10.62 -22.74
CA LEU A 131 4.06 -9.17 -23.01
C LEU A 131 2.88 -8.89 -23.93
N ALA A 132 2.70 -9.70 -25.00
CA ALA A 132 1.60 -9.57 -25.93
C ALA A 132 0.22 -9.75 -25.25
N ARG A 133 0.13 -10.64 -24.25
CA ARG A 133 -1.07 -10.87 -23.43
C ARG A 133 -1.38 -9.67 -22.54
N VAL A 134 -0.35 -9.10 -21.89
CA VAL A 134 -0.51 -7.91 -21.03
C VAL A 134 -0.95 -6.70 -21.85
N LEU A 135 -0.34 -6.46 -23.02
CA LEU A 135 -0.76 -5.39 -23.92
C LEU A 135 -2.19 -5.59 -24.44
N GLY A 136 -2.58 -6.84 -24.76
CA GLY A 136 -3.95 -7.18 -25.15
C GLY A 136 -4.97 -6.87 -24.06
N ASN A 137 -4.67 -7.26 -22.82
CA ASN A 137 -5.52 -6.97 -21.66
C ASN A 137 -5.62 -5.46 -21.37
N LEU A 138 -4.51 -4.72 -21.50
CA LEU A 138 -4.51 -3.26 -21.33
C LEU A 138 -5.38 -2.57 -22.38
N LYS A 139 -5.30 -3.03 -23.63
CA LYS A 139 -6.14 -2.53 -24.73
C LYS A 139 -7.62 -2.81 -24.49
N LEU A 140 -7.97 -4.01 -23.97
CA LEU A 140 -9.34 -4.37 -23.60
C LEU A 140 -9.87 -3.49 -22.46
N ILE A 141 -9.08 -3.30 -21.40
CA ILE A 141 -9.46 -2.44 -20.27
C ILE A 141 -9.65 -1.00 -20.74
N GLY A 142 -8.73 -0.48 -21.58
CA GLY A 142 -8.86 0.85 -22.19
C GLY A 142 -10.13 1.01 -23.01
N MET A 143 -10.49 0.01 -23.82
CA MET A 143 -11.74 0.02 -24.60
C MET A 143 -12.98 0.02 -23.68
N VAL A 144 -12.98 -0.78 -22.60
CA VAL A 144 -14.10 -0.82 -21.65
C VAL A 144 -14.29 0.52 -20.95
N VAL A 145 -13.19 1.16 -20.52
CA VAL A 145 -13.24 2.46 -19.84
C VAL A 145 -13.72 3.57 -20.78
N VAL A 146 -13.28 3.56 -22.04
CA VAL A 146 -13.63 4.61 -23.03
C VAL A 146 -15.02 4.41 -23.62
N SER A 147 -15.45 3.17 -23.87
CA SER A 147 -16.72 2.89 -24.53
C SER A 147 -17.93 2.79 -23.59
N GLY A 148 -17.71 2.81 -22.26
CA GLY A 148 -18.81 2.64 -21.29
C GLY A 148 -19.54 1.30 -21.43
N ALA A 149 -18.95 0.34 -22.17
CA ALA A 149 -19.58 -0.94 -22.48
C ALA A 149 -19.67 -1.82 -21.23
N ALA A 150 -20.77 -1.69 -20.51
CA ALA A 150 -21.12 -2.48 -19.32
C ALA A 150 -21.30 -3.99 -19.59
N GLY A 151 -21.03 -4.46 -20.79
CA GLY A 151 -21.25 -5.83 -21.21
C GLY A 151 -20.03 -6.76 -21.22
N LEU A 152 -18.82 -6.24 -21.10
CA LEU A 152 -17.61 -7.07 -21.02
C LEU A 152 -17.43 -7.59 -19.60
N LYS A 153 -17.61 -8.89 -19.42
CA LYS A 153 -17.34 -9.57 -18.15
C LYS A 153 -15.84 -9.45 -17.89
N LEU A 154 -15.45 -8.69 -16.83
CA LEU A 154 -14.09 -8.63 -16.30
C LEU A 154 -13.50 -10.02 -15.95
N GLY A 155 -14.31 -11.08 -16.06
CA GLY A 155 -13.90 -12.47 -15.89
C GLY A 155 -13.02 -13.04 -17.02
N ASP A 156 -12.96 -12.40 -18.19
CA ASP A 156 -12.14 -12.84 -19.32
C ASP A 156 -10.69 -12.33 -19.30
N VAL A 157 -10.35 -11.49 -18.31
CA VAL A 157 -8.97 -11.06 -18.09
C VAL A 157 -8.17 -12.23 -17.53
N GLN A 158 -7.40 -12.88 -18.38
CA GLN A 158 -6.52 -13.98 -17.97
C GLN A 158 -5.43 -13.44 -17.04
N THR A 159 -5.55 -13.74 -15.76
CA THR A 159 -4.56 -13.35 -14.76
C THR A 159 -3.24 -14.10 -15.01
N THR A 160 -2.22 -13.38 -15.38
CA THR A 160 -0.86 -13.89 -15.59
C THR A 160 -0.17 -14.09 -14.23
N GLY A 161 -0.54 -15.14 -13.48
CA GLY A 161 0.12 -15.50 -12.23
C GLY A 161 -0.11 -14.49 -11.09
N ARG A 162 -0.14 -14.96 -9.86
CA ARG A 162 -0.17 -14.08 -8.67
C ARG A 162 1.24 -13.56 -8.41
N LEU A 163 1.49 -12.32 -8.80
CA LEU A 163 2.69 -11.60 -8.39
C LEU A 163 2.62 -11.29 -6.88
N PRO A 164 3.72 -11.39 -6.14
CA PRO A 164 3.77 -10.98 -4.74
C PRO A 164 3.64 -9.45 -4.66
N TYR A 165 2.39 -8.95 -4.52
CA TYR A 165 2.09 -7.53 -4.53
C TYR A 165 2.63 -6.81 -3.29
N SER A 166 2.93 -7.55 -2.22
CA SER A 166 3.59 -7.06 -1.03
C SER A 166 4.94 -6.39 -1.31
N ILE A 167 5.68 -6.84 -2.35
CA ILE A 167 6.93 -6.20 -2.79
C ILE A 167 6.64 -4.79 -3.29
N ALA A 168 5.61 -4.63 -4.12
CA ALA A 168 5.21 -3.31 -4.62
C ALA A 168 4.80 -2.37 -3.48
N ILE A 169 4.04 -2.88 -2.50
CA ILE A 169 3.65 -2.12 -1.30
C ILE A 169 4.86 -1.71 -0.48
N ALA A 170 5.79 -2.64 -0.25
CA ALA A 170 7.00 -2.36 0.51
C ALA A 170 7.87 -1.30 -0.18
N VAL A 171 8.09 -1.43 -1.48
CA VAL A 171 8.87 -0.46 -2.27
C VAL A 171 8.16 0.90 -2.31
N GLY A 172 6.87 0.95 -2.62
CA GLY A 172 6.11 2.19 -2.69
C GLY A 172 6.07 2.93 -1.36
N SER A 173 5.84 2.20 -0.26
CA SER A 173 5.84 2.78 1.09
C SER A 173 7.23 3.24 1.52
N ALA A 174 8.29 2.48 1.23
CA ALA A 174 9.65 2.87 1.54
C ALA A 174 10.10 4.11 0.74
N LEU A 175 9.73 4.18 -0.54
CA LEU A 175 9.99 5.36 -1.37
C LEU A 175 9.27 6.60 -0.85
N GLN A 176 7.98 6.48 -0.48
CA GLN A 176 7.22 7.58 0.12
C GLN A 176 7.89 8.10 1.38
N LEU A 177 8.28 7.20 2.29
CA LEU A 177 8.97 7.58 3.52
C LEU A 177 10.32 8.25 3.26
N GLY A 178 11.06 7.77 2.25
CA GLY A 178 12.31 8.37 1.81
C GLY A 178 12.09 9.78 1.24
N LEU A 179 11.09 9.96 0.37
CA LEU A 179 10.76 11.26 -0.22
C LEU A 179 10.22 12.25 0.83
N ALA A 180 9.43 11.77 1.79
CA ALA A 180 8.96 12.58 2.90
C ALA A 180 10.09 13.10 3.81
N ALA A 181 11.25 12.45 3.80
CA ALA A 181 12.44 12.95 4.51
C ALA A 181 13.11 14.14 3.78
N TYR A 182 12.86 14.30 2.48
CA TYR A 182 13.32 15.42 1.66
C TYR A 182 12.13 16.36 1.40
N SER A 183 12.00 17.41 2.16
CA SER A 183 10.88 18.31 2.45
C SER A 183 10.06 18.92 1.31
N ASP A 184 10.31 18.61 0.04
CA ASP A 184 9.62 19.21 -1.12
C ASP A 184 8.62 18.29 -1.82
N TRP A 185 8.31 17.13 -1.23
CA TRP A 185 7.38 16.18 -1.83
C TRP A 185 5.92 16.58 -1.54
N PRO A 186 5.03 16.65 -2.57
CA PRO A 186 3.67 17.21 -2.43
C PRO A 186 2.74 16.42 -1.52
N PHE A 187 3.13 15.23 -1.08
CA PHE A 187 2.34 14.36 -0.19
C PHE A 187 2.95 14.24 1.23
N VAL A 188 3.64 15.28 1.71
CA VAL A 188 4.20 15.35 3.07
C VAL A 188 3.28 16.10 4.02
#